data_59a8644b6325965d543a1b219e9f7b0c
#
_entry.id   59a8644b6325965d543a1b219e9f7b0c
#
_cell.length_a   1.000
_cell.length_b   1.000
_cell.length_c   1.000
_cell.angle_alpha   90.00
_cell.angle_beta   90.00
_cell.angle_gamma   90.00
#
_symmetry.space_group_name_H-M   'P 1'
#
loop_
_entity.id
_entity.type
_entity.pdbx_description
1 polymer ?
#
loop_
_entity_poly.entity_id
_entity_poly.type
_entity_poly.pdbx_seq_one_letter_code
_entity_poly.pdbx_strand_id
1 'polypeptide(L)'
;MTIYRCGIENEYLLINTDGSIRDFTNLNYSDIKDIMINRPGENDTQLNKGDLGIKSGYWYLEGDERFDEQGSFTDMKVKGIEIRTPIKESIDDAVMSITTLEKELKGRLSNLDMDIASVGFNPVTTQYTFDPPLNQWEVSMRKEHSEYDYANISNLTFGPDINFSFPDFTLDQIVDIAKKLTYYSPFIVPFSFSSPFFGSKLWSGLSKRTYERTWRRPAAKVFVSDSSTPASPLLYQSKNPYEVGRIEFKAFDAFISKDIMTACCYLVLGVCLDTELDGRADTPDKELHQRSAIDCWNDKNTKIMSSSVLSHADSALAKANISQGAEKLAILQSMLDSNLTPSSQLIESFQQGGKMYSPVT
;
A
#
# COMPACT_ATOMS: atom_id res chain seq x y z
N MET A 1 -25.24 -14.29 -2.29
CA MET A 1 -24.23 -13.91 -3.29
C MET A 1 -23.24 -12.98 -2.62
N THR A 2 -21.95 -13.16 -2.84
CA THR A 2 -20.92 -12.30 -2.26
C THR A 2 -20.96 -10.94 -2.94
N ILE A 3 -21.15 -9.86 -2.17
CA ILE A 3 -21.30 -8.49 -2.70
C ILE A 3 -19.96 -8.00 -3.28
N TYR A 4 -18.84 -8.46 -2.73
CA TYR A 4 -17.49 -8.05 -3.14
C TYR A 4 -16.51 -9.23 -3.04
N ARG A 5 -15.40 -9.12 -3.73
CA ARG A 5 -14.19 -9.91 -3.50
C ARG A 5 -13.05 -8.97 -3.15
N CYS A 6 -12.10 -9.44 -2.38
CA CYS A 6 -10.97 -8.62 -1.96
C CYS A 6 -9.64 -9.36 -2.02
N GLY A 7 -8.58 -8.59 -2.09
CA GLY A 7 -7.19 -9.00 -1.93
C GLY A 7 -6.39 -7.88 -1.28
N ILE A 8 -5.33 -8.23 -0.59
CA ILE A 8 -4.42 -7.28 0.05
C ILE A 8 -3.01 -7.58 -0.42
N GLU A 9 -2.30 -6.54 -0.84
CA GLU A 9 -0.86 -6.54 -1.04
C GLU A 9 -0.26 -5.67 0.06
N ASN A 10 0.83 -6.09 0.69
CA ASN A 10 1.46 -5.34 1.77
C ASN A 10 2.98 -5.37 1.67
N GLU A 11 3.59 -4.21 1.63
CA GLU A 11 5.04 -4.04 1.54
C GLU A 11 5.68 -3.95 2.93
N TYR A 12 6.85 -4.55 3.09
CA TYR A 12 7.60 -4.61 4.33
C TYR A 12 9.04 -4.17 4.14
N LEU A 13 9.53 -3.44 5.14
CA LEU A 13 10.95 -3.18 5.32
C LEU A 13 11.64 -4.46 5.81
N LEU A 14 12.84 -4.75 5.32
CA LEU A 14 13.69 -5.83 5.83
C LEU A 14 14.58 -5.32 6.96
N ILE A 15 14.76 -6.15 7.98
CA ILE A 15 15.62 -5.87 9.13
C ILE A 15 16.45 -7.11 9.47
N ASN A 16 17.61 -6.92 10.08
CA ASN A 16 18.34 -7.99 10.74
C ASN A 16 17.73 -8.31 12.12
N THR A 17 18.06 -9.45 12.68
CA THR A 17 17.67 -9.86 14.05
C THR A 17 18.15 -8.90 15.14
N ASP A 18 19.25 -8.15 14.91
CA ASP A 18 19.71 -7.08 15.80
C ASP A 18 18.89 -5.78 15.66
N GLY A 19 17.99 -5.73 14.68
CA GLY A 19 17.12 -4.60 14.40
C GLY A 19 17.75 -3.54 13.49
N SER A 20 18.92 -3.79 12.86
CA SER A 20 19.45 -2.93 11.83
C SER A 20 18.67 -3.10 10.52
N ILE A 21 18.46 -2.00 9.78
CA ILE A 21 17.70 -1.99 8.53
C ILE A 21 18.54 -2.58 7.39
N ARG A 22 17.85 -3.36 6.55
CA ARG A 22 18.39 -3.94 5.32
C ARG A 22 17.62 -3.38 4.13
N ASP A 23 18.34 -2.71 3.23
CA ASP A 23 17.81 -2.15 2.00
C ASP A 23 18.89 -2.13 0.91
N PHE A 24 18.60 -1.50 -0.22
CA PHE A 24 19.48 -1.40 -1.39
C PHE A 24 20.88 -0.78 -1.09
N THR A 25 21.10 -0.23 0.10
CA THR A 25 22.41 0.32 0.50
C THR A 25 23.35 -0.73 1.10
N ASN A 26 22.79 -1.86 1.57
CA ASN A 26 23.55 -2.87 2.31
C ASN A 26 23.06 -4.31 2.12
N LEU A 27 22.14 -4.55 1.17
CA LEU A 27 21.60 -5.87 0.84
C LEU A 27 21.70 -6.10 -0.66
N ASN A 28 22.45 -7.14 -1.07
CA ASN A 28 22.48 -7.55 -2.47
C ASN A 28 21.33 -8.51 -2.78
N TYR A 29 20.82 -8.48 -4.00
CA TYR A 29 19.79 -9.40 -4.47
C TYR A 29 20.23 -10.87 -4.31
N SER A 30 21.51 -11.18 -4.60
CA SER A 30 22.09 -12.53 -4.45
C SER A 30 21.98 -13.10 -3.05
N ASP A 31 21.98 -12.25 -2.01
CA ASP A 31 22.01 -12.68 -0.61
C ASP A 31 20.63 -13.10 -0.10
N ILE A 32 19.56 -12.71 -0.79
CA ILE A 32 18.17 -12.92 -0.35
C ILE A 32 17.29 -13.66 -1.36
N LYS A 33 17.66 -13.70 -2.64
CA LYS A 33 16.81 -14.25 -3.73
C LYS A 33 16.28 -15.66 -3.46
N ASP A 34 17.00 -16.47 -2.70
CA ASP A 34 16.64 -17.86 -2.46
C ASP A 34 15.39 -18.05 -1.58
N ILE A 35 14.96 -17.00 -0.86
CA ILE A 35 13.66 -17.04 -0.15
C ILE A 35 12.47 -17.15 -1.10
N MET A 36 12.68 -16.86 -2.39
CA MET A 36 11.64 -16.92 -3.42
C MET A 36 11.49 -18.32 -4.04
N ILE A 37 12.42 -19.25 -3.77
CA ILE A 37 12.36 -20.61 -4.32
C ILE A 37 11.24 -21.40 -3.64
N ASN A 38 10.36 -22.01 -4.44
CA ASN A 38 9.23 -22.82 -3.96
C ASN A 38 8.31 -22.04 -2.98
N ARG A 39 8.10 -20.76 -3.22
CA ARG A 39 7.15 -19.96 -2.42
C ARG A 39 5.70 -20.33 -2.76
N PRO A 40 4.76 -20.11 -1.85
CA PRO A 40 3.34 -20.30 -2.14
C PRO A 40 2.88 -19.48 -3.35
N GLY A 41 2.04 -20.07 -4.19
CA GLY A 41 1.51 -19.43 -5.38
C GLY A 41 2.52 -19.16 -6.50
N GLU A 42 3.74 -19.70 -6.45
CA GLU A 42 4.78 -19.48 -7.47
C GLU A 42 4.32 -19.84 -8.89
N ASN A 43 3.51 -20.89 -9.00
CA ASN A 43 2.95 -21.38 -10.26
C ASN A 43 1.48 -20.96 -10.49
N ASP A 44 0.96 -20.06 -9.69
CA ASP A 44 -0.41 -19.56 -9.86
C ASP A 44 -0.50 -18.65 -11.09
N THR A 45 -1.20 -19.11 -12.11
CA THR A 45 -1.36 -18.40 -13.38
C THR A 45 -2.36 -17.24 -13.32
N GLN A 46 -3.14 -17.15 -12.24
CA GLN A 46 -4.10 -16.06 -12.02
C GLN A 46 -3.42 -14.80 -11.43
N LEU A 47 -2.23 -14.98 -10.85
CA LEU A 47 -1.49 -13.85 -10.29
C LEU A 47 -0.83 -13.01 -11.37
N ASN A 48 -0.95 -11.69 -11.22
CA ASN A 48 -0.19 -10.74 -12.03
C ASN A 48 1.32 -10.92 -11.76
N LYS A 49 2.12 -10.83 -12.81
CA LYS A 49 3.59 -10.94 -12.71
C LYS A 49 4.29 -9.57 -12.75
N GLY A 50 3.53 -8.48 -12.56
CA GLY A 50 4.02 -7.12 -12.71
C GLY A 50 4.29 -6.73 -14.16
N ASP A 51 4.74 -5.50 -14.38
CA ASP A 51 4.97 -4.96 -15.72
C ASP A 51 6.09 -5.68 -16.44
N LEU A 52 7.08 -6.17 -15.71
CA LEU A 52 8.27 -6.83 -16.22
C LEU A 52 8.24 -8.36 -16.12
N GLY A 53 7.11 -8.93 -15.67
CA GLY A 53 6.88 -10.38 -15.66
C GLY A 53 7.64 -11.17 -14.59
N ILE A 54 8.31 -10.52 -13.64
CA ILE A 54 9.19 -11.16 -12.65
C ILE A 54 8.53 -11.37 -11.28
N LYS A 55 7.40 -10.71 -11.02
CA LYS A 55 6.66 -10.83 -9.76
C LYS A 55 5.74 -12.04 -9.80
N SER A 56 6.13 -13.15 -9.22
CA SER A 56 5.33 -14.37 -9.13
C SER A 56 5.17 -14.83 -7.68
N GLY A 57 4.13 -15.67 -7.39
CA GLY A 57 3.86 -16.17 -6.05
C GLY A 57 3.22 -15.15 -5.12
N TYR A 58 3.00 -15.57 -3.86
CA TYR A 58 2.34 -14.74 -2.85
C TYR A 58 3.29 -13.84 -2.08
N TRP A 59 4.59 -13.89 -2.34
CA TRP A 59 5.54 -12.84 -2.00
C TRP A 59 6.64 -12.75 -3.05
N TYR A 60 7.23 -11.56 -3.15
CA TYR A 60 8.37 -11.28 -4.02
C TYR A 60 9.19 -10.10 -3.46
N LEU A 61 10.43 -10.02 -3.88
CA LEU A 61 11.28 -8.88 -3.54
C LEU A 61 10.80 -7.63 -4.27
N GLU A 62 10.76 -6.53 -3.56
CA GLU A 62 10.46 -5.21 -4.08
C GLU A 62 11.70 -4.34 -4.11
N GLY A 63 11.83 -3.55 -5.18
CA GLY A 63 12.96 -2.65 -5.38
C GLY A 63 13.07 -2.14 -6.80
N ASP A 64 14.25 -1.70 -7.17
CA ASP A 64 14.54 -1.26 -8.53
C ASP A 64 15.13 -2.42 -9.33
N GLU A 65 14.33 -2.97 -10.24
CA GLU A 65 14.75 -4.05 -11.14
C GLU A 65 15.75 -3.52 -12.16
N ARG A 66 16.84 -4.28 -12.38
CA ARG A 66 17.91 -3.94 -13.31
C ARG A 66 17.97 -4.94 -14.46
N PHE A 67 18.21 -4.44 -15.66
CA PHE A 67 18.18 -5.19 -16.89
C PHE A 67 19.44 -4.94 -17.71
N ASP A 68 19.81 -5.88 -18.59
CA ASP A 68 20.85 -5.68 -19.58
C ASP A 68 20.33 -4.89 -20.80
N GLU A 69 21.20 -4.63 -21.79
CA GLU A 69 20.86 -3.92 -23.03
C GLU A 69 19.86 -4.69 -23.91
N GLN A 70 19.59 -5.95 -23.62
CA GLN A 70 18.64 -6.82 -24.31
C GLN A 70 17.30 -6.93 -23.55
N GLY A 71 17.18 -6.29 -22.37
CA GLY A 71 15.98 -6.32 -21.55
C GLY A 71 15.85 -7.59 -20.71
N SER A 72 16.93 -8.35 -20.52
CA SER A 72 16.93 -9.48 -19.61
C SER A 72 17.22 -9.00 -18.18
N PHE A 73 16.42 -9.51 -17.21
CA PHE A 73 16.62 -9.19 -15.78
C PHE A 73 18.01 -9.69 -15.32
N THR A 74 18.76 -8.82 -14.66
CA THR A 74 20.13 -9.09 -14.19
C THR A 74 20.29 -8.97 -12.68
N ASP A 75 19.64 -7.99 -12.05
CA ASP A 75 19.80 -7.67 -10.63
C ASP A 75 18.58 -6.90 -10.10
N MET A 76 18.52 -6.71 -8.78
CA MET A 76 17.54 -5.85 -8.11
C MET A 76 18.19 -5.07 -6.99
N LYS A 77 17.91 -3.78 -6.92
CA LYS A 77 18.21 -2.94 -5.75
C LYS A 77 17.07 -3.11 -4.74
N VAL A 78 17.22 -4.06 -3.84
CA VAL A 78 16.15 -4.51 -2.95
C VAL A 78 15.80 -3.41 -1.93
N LYS A 79 14.55 -2.91 -1.95
CA LYS A 79 14.03 -2.01 -0.91
C LYS A 79 13.37 -2.78 0.24
N GLY A 80 12.79 -3.94 -0.05
CA GLY A 80 11.99 -4.72 0.87
C GLY A 80 11.34 -5.90 0.19
N ILE A 81 10.23 -6.34 0.75
CA ILE A 81 9.46 -7.49 0.27
C ILE A 81 7.98 -7.14 0.27
N GLU A 82 7.25 -7.66 -0.72
CA GLU A 82 5.80 -7.54 -0.79
C GLU A 82 5.14 -8.91 -0.63
N ILE A 83 4.10 -8.97 0.20
CA ILE A 83 3.20 -10.12 0.34
C ILE A 83 1.86 -9.75 -0.27
N ARG A 84 1.28 -10.62 -1.06
CA ARG A 84 -0.07 -10.50 -1.61
C ARG A 84 -0.92 -11.73 -1.33
N THR A 85 -2.20 -11.52 -1.09
CA THR A 85 -3.14 -12.62 -0.81
C THR A 85 -3.70 -13.21 -2.11
N PRO A 86 -4.16 -14.48 -2.09
CA PRO A 86 -5.15 -14.91 -3.05
C PRO A 86 -6.44 -14.09 -2.89
N ILE A 87 -7.30 -14.10 -3.93
CA ILE A 87 -8.63 -13.46 -3.89
C ILE A 87 -9.47 -14.13 -2.80
N LYS A 88 -10.11 -13.31 -1.96
CA LYS A 88 -10.97 -13.74 -0.85
C LYS A 88 -12.36 -13.14 -0.94
N GLU A 89 -13.32 -13.78 -0.30
CA GLU A 89 -14.71 -13.35 -0.22
C GLU A 89 -15.02 -12.55 1.06
N SER A 90 -14.01 -12.42 1.95
CA SER A 90 -14.10 -11.57 3.14
C SER A 90 -12.78 -10.87 3.44
N ILE A 91 -12.85 -9.69 4.05
CA ILE A 91 -11.69 -8.93 4.51
C ILE A 91 -10.94 -9.73 5.59
N ASP A 92 -11.65 -10.35 6.52
CA ASP A 92 -11.04 -11.11 7.62
C ASP A 92 -10.22 -12.29 7.09
N ASP A 93 -10.70 -13.00 6.06
CA ASP A 93 -9.94 -14.07 5.40
C ASP A 93 -8.72 -13.55 4.64
N ALA A 94 -8.82 -12.36 4.04
CA ALA A 94 -7.67 -11.73 3.38
C ALA A 94 -6.59 -11.36 4.41
N VAL A 95 -6.96 -10.76 5.54
CA VAL A 95 -6.02 -10.41 6.63
C VAL A 95 -5.43 -11.66 7.28
N MET A 96 -6.21 -12.72 7.47
CA MET A 96 -5.73 -14.02 7.95
C MET A 96 -4.70 -14.63 6.98
N SER A 97 -4.92 -14.46 5.67
CA SER A 97 -3.97 -14.92 4.65
C SER A 97 -2.65 -14.15 4.73
N ILE A 98 -2.69 -12.82 4.91
CA ILE A 98 -1.47 -12.01 5.15
C ILE A 98 -0.72 -12.57 6.36
N THR A 99 -1.38 -12.77 7.49
CA THR A 99 -0.76 -13.28 8.74
C THR A 99 -0.11 -14.64 8.54
N THR A 100 -0.76 -15.54 7.77
CA THR A 100 -0.22 -16.87 7.46
C THR A 100 1.03 -16.78 6.60
N LEU A 101 0.99 -15.94 5.57
CA LEU A 101 2.10 -15.73 4.63
C LEU A 101 3.28 -15.02 5.31
N GLU A 102 3.03 -14.05 6.18
CA GLU A 102 4.06 -13.42 7.02
C GLU A 102 4.80 -14.44 7.87
N LYS A 103 4.06 -15.32 8.55
CA LYS A 103 4.66 -16.36 9.39
C LYS A 103 5.56 -17.29 8.57
N GLU A 104 5.13 -17.72 7.39
CA GLU A 104 5.94 -18.57 6.53
C GLU A 104 7.18 -17.83 6.01
N LEU A 105 7.02 -16.59 5.55
CA LEU A 105 8.12 -15.76 5.09
C LEU A 105 9.16 -15.50 6.20
N LYS A 106 8.72 -15.15 7.41
CA LYS A 106 9.60 -14.97 8.58
C LYS A 106 10.40 -16.23 8.88
N GLY A 107 9.77 -17.41 8.76
CA GLY A 107 10.49 -18.70 8.90
C GLY A 107 11.61 -18.88 7.89
N ARG A 108 11.48 -18.35 6.67
CA ARG A 108 12.55 -18.38 5.65
C ARG A 108 13.63 -17.33 5.92
N LEU A 109 13.22 -16.11 6.27
CA LEU A 109 14.12 -15.01 6.57
C LEU A 109 14.99 -15.28 7.79
N SER A 110 14.48 -16.00 8.80
CA SER A 110 15.25 -16.37 10.00
C SER A 110 16.50 -17.20 9.70
N ASN A 111 16.53 -17.95 8.59
CA ASN A 111 17.72 -18.66 8.15
C ASN A 111 18.82 -17.72 7.60
N LEU A 112 18.48 -16.45 7.38
CA LEU A 112 19.38 -15.39 6.92
C LEU A 112 19.63 -14.34 8.01
N ASP A 113 19.26 -14.63 9.27
CA ASP A 113 19.28 -13.69 10.40
C ASP A 113 18.48 -12.41 10.11
N MET A 114 17.38 -12.52 9.35
CA MET A 114 16.54 -11.41 8.93
C MET A 114 15.09 -11.58 9.38
N ASP A 115 14.37 -10.46 9.42
CA ASP A 115 12.94 -10.39 9.71
C ASP A 115 12.30 -9.24 8.90
N ILE A 116 10.98 -9.05 9.03
CA ILE A 116 10.22 -7.98 8.39
C ILE A 116 9.68 -6.98 9.42
N ALA A 117 9.54 -5.73 8.98
CA ALA A 117 8.99 -4.66 9.80
C ALA A 117 8.06 -3.76 8.98
N SER A 118 7.13 -3.10 9.67
CA SER A 118 6.17 -2.16 9.08
C SER A 118 6.56 -0.71 9.39
N VAL A 119 6.66 0.09 8.33
CA VAL A 119 6.86 1.53 8.36
C VAL A 119 6.50 2.11 6.99
N GLY A 120 5.89 3.28 6.91
CA GLY A 120 5.44 3.82 5.62
C GLY A 120 6.56 4.42 4.76
N PHE A 121 7.68 4.84 5.35
CA PHE A 121 8.85 5.42 4.67
C PHE A 121 10.13 4.93 5.33
N ASN A 122 11.19 4.70 4.55
CA ASN A 122 12.48 4.26 5.10
C ASN A 122 12.98 5.30 6.13
N PRO A 123 13.13 4.93 7.40
CA PRO A 123 13.42 5.92 8.44
C PRO A 123 14.88 6.36 8.46
N VAL A 124 15.79 5.62 7.79
CA VAL A 124 17.23 5.85 7.79
C VAL A 124 17.71 6.36 6.43
N THR A 125 17.42 5.59 5.36
CA THR A 125 17.83 5.93 4.01
C THR A 125 16.91 7.02 3.44
N THR A 126 17.47 8.13 3.01
CA THR A 126 16.72 9.34 2.64
C THR A 126 16.63 9.61 1.16
N GLN A 127 17.44 8.91 0.35
CA GLN A 127 17.48 9.07 -1.10
C GLN A 127 17.80 7.75 -1.79
N TYR A 128 17.27 7.58 -2.97
CA TYR A 128 17.62 6.51 -3.90
C TYR A 128 18.22 7.12 -5.16
N THR A 129 19.31 6.56 -5.65
CA THR A 129 19.95 6.91 -6.91
C THR A 129 20.29 5.66 -7.68
N PHE A 130 20.21 5.72 -9.02
CA PHE A 130 20.56 4.58 -9.86
C PHE A 130 22.08 4.35 -9.85
N ASP A 131 22.48 3.24 -9.24
CA ASP A 131 23.88 2.80 -9.19
C ASP A 131 23.95 1.28 -9.51
N PRO A 132 24.53 0.89 -10.67
CA PRO A 132 25.08 1.74 -11.74
C PRO A 132 23.99 2.60 -12.43
N PRO A 133 24.34 3.66 -13.17
CA PRO A 133 23.38 4.44 -13.96
C PRO A 133 22.53 3.56 -14.91
N LEU A 134 21.34 4.03 -15.24
CA LEU A 134 20.47 3.32 -16.17
C LEU A 134 21.12 3.19 -17.54
N ASN A 135 21.05 2.01 -18.15
CA ASN A 135 21.43 1.78 -19.53
C ASN A 135 20.35 2.30 -20.51
N GLN A 136 20.60 2.23 -21.83
CA GLN A 136 19.66 2.77 -22.83
C GLN A 136 18.32 2.03 -22.86
N TRP A 137 18.31 0.72 -22.68
CA TRP A 137 17.09 -0.08 -22.62
C TRP A 137 16.24 0.33 -21.41
N GLU A 138 16.85 0.39 -20.22
CA GLU A 138 16.17 0.79 -18.99
C GLU A 138 15.57 2.21 -19.08
N VAL A 139 16.31 3.16 -19.69
CA VAL A 139 15.81 4.52 -19.92
C VAL A 139 14.60 4.51 -20.86
N SER A 140 14.64 3.72 -21.93
CA SER A 140 13.54 3.63 -22.90
C SER A 140 12.30 3.01 -22.30
N MET A 141 12.44 1.88 -21.60
CA MET A 141 11.36 1.17 -20.93
C MET A 141 10.65 2.06 -19.89
N ARG A 142 11.43 2.80 -19.07
CA ARG A 142 10.86 3.67 -18.03
C ARG A 142 10.07 4.84 -18.59
N LYS A 143 10.37 5.34 -19.79
CA LYS A 143 9.58 6.38 -20.45
C LYS A 143 8.17 5.92 -20.85
N GLU A 144 7.97 4.64 -21.05
CA GLU A 144 6.68 4.06 -21.43
C GLU A 144 5.76 3.83 -20.23
N HIS A 145 6.31 3.92 -18.99
CA HIS A 145 5.60 3.60 -17.75
C HIS A 145 5.72 4.73 -16.73
N SER A 146 4.69 5.52 -16.57
CA SER A 146 4.66 6.67 -15.64
C SER A 146 4.92 6.28 -14.16
N GLU A 147 4.78 5.03 -13.80
CA GLU A 147 5.09 4.54 -12.45
C GLU A 147 6.57 4.70 -12.07
N TYR A 148 7.45 4.73 -13.08
CA TYR A 148 8.90 4.93 -12.87
C TYR A 148 9.31 6.40 -12.74
N ASP A 149 8.43 7.38 -13.02
CA ASP A 149 8.72 8.82 -12.90
C ASP A 149 9.16 9.21 -11.49
N TYR A 150 8.76 8.43 -10.48
CA TYR A 150 9.05 8.66 -9.07
C TYR A 150 9.81 7.51 -8.42
N ALA A 151 10.61 6.76 -9.19
CA ALA A 151 11.38 5.62 -8.69
C ALA A 151 12.28 5.97 -7.49
N ASN A 152 12.85 7.18 -7.47
CA ASN A 152 13.62 7.70 -6.34
C ASN A 152 12.83 7.80 -5.03
N ILE A 153 11.50 7.96 -5.09
CA ILE A 153 10.61 8.02 -3.91
C ILE A 153 10.00 6.65 -3.64
N SER A 154 9.60 5.92 -4.69
CA SER A 154 8.96 4.60 -4.51
C SER A 154 9.89 3.57 -3.87
N ASN A 155 11.20 3.67 -4.11
CA ASN A 155 12.20 2.83 -3.47
C ASN A 155 12.43 3.15 -1.97
N LEU A 156 11.84 4.22 -1.46
CA LEU A 156 11.92 4.62 -0.04
C LEU A 156 10.60 4.40 0.71
N THR A 157 9.52 3.99 0.02
CA THR A 157 8.18 3.94 0.60
C THR A 157 7.63 2.54 0.65
N PHE A 158 6.82 2.28 1.67
CA PHE A 158 6.11 1.02 1.91
C PHE A 158 4.64 1.33 2.17
N GLY A 159 3.75 0.52 1.62
CA GLY A 159 2.33 0.69 1.84
C GLY A 159 1.52 -0.47 1.26
N PRO A 160 0.29 -0.68 1.74
CA PRO A 160 -0.58 -1.69 1.21
C PRO A 160 -1.26 -1.24 -0.08
N ASP A 161 -1.63 -2.22 -0.90
CA ASP A 161 -2.62 -2.09 -1.93
C ASP A 161 -3.86 -2.89 -1.53
N ILE A 162 -5.00 -2.20 -1.37
CA ILE A 162 -6.26 -2.82 -1.01
C ILE A 162 -7.10 -2.96 -2.27
N ASN A 163 -7.43 -4.20 -2.59
CA ASN A 163 -8.08 -4.57 -3.83
C ASN A 163 -9.53 -4.99 -3.59
N PHE A 164 -10.47 -4.41 -4.34
CA PHE A 164 -11.86 -4.84 -4.36
C PHE A 164 -12.36 -5.08 -5.78
N SER A 165 -13.24 -6.07 -5.92
CA SER A 165 -14.02 -6.31 -7.14
C SER A 165 -15.49 -6.49 -6.76
N PHE A 166 -16.38 -5.87 -7.53
CA PHE A 166 -17.81 -5.87 -7.31
C PHE A 166 -18.50 -6.51 -8.53
N PRO A 167 -18.93 -7.79 -8.44
CA PRO A 167 -19.44 -8.53 -9.60
C PRO A 167 -20.65 -7.89 -10.30
N ASP A 168 -21.48 -7.17 -9.52
CA ASP A 168 -22.73 -6.58 -10.01
C ASP A 168 -22.59 -5.09 -10.43
N PHE A 169 -21.39 -4.52 -10.35
CA PHE A 169 -21.16 -3.10 -10.69
C PHE A 169 -20.71 -2.94 -12.15
N THR A 170 -21.25 -1.91 -12.79
CA THR A 170 -20.79 -1.50 -14.13
C THR A 170 -19.42 -0.81 -14.05
N LEU A 171 -18.74 -0.73 -15.19
CA LEU A 171 -17.47 -0.01 -15.28
C LEU A 171 -17.60 1.46 -14.85
N ASP A 172 -18.70 2.13 -15.24
CA ASP A 172 -18.94 3.54 -14.86
C ASP A 172 -19.08 3.69 -13.35
N GLN A 173 -19.76 2.76 -12.66
CA GLN A 173 -19.84 2.76 -11.20
C GLN A 173 -18.48 2.53 -10.55
N ILE A 174 -17.67 1.61 -11.10
CA ILE A 174 -16.32 1.33 -10.60
C ILE A 174 -15.40 2.55 -10.75
N VAL A 175 -15.47 3.23 -11.90
CA VAL A 175 -14.71 4.47 -12.14
C VAL A 175 -15.18 5.59 -11.21
N ASP A 176 -16.47 5.74 -11.00
CA ASP A 176 -17.03 6.72 -10.06
C ASP A 176 -16.54 6.48 -8.62
N ILE A 177 -16.48 5.23 -8.19
CA ILE A 177 -15.91 4.83 -6.89
C ILE A 177 -14.42 5.21 -6.80
N ALA A 178 -13.64 4.96 -7.85
CA ALA A 178 -12.21 5.32 -7.85
C ALA A 178 -12.01 6.84 -7.76
N LYS A 179 -12.86 7.64 -8.43
CA LYS A 179 -12.88 9.11 -8.29
C LYS A 179 -13.23 9.55 -6.86
N LYS A 180 -14.21 8.89 -6.24
CA LYS A 180 -14.61 9.14 -4.85
C LYS A 180 -13.47 8.82 -3.90
N LEU A 181 -12.87 7.64 -3.99
CA LEU A 181 -11.71 7.26 -3.18
C LEU A 181 -10.54 8.22 -3.35
N THR A 182 -10.30 8.72 -4.57
CA THR A 182 -9.24 9.69 -4.85
C THR A 182 -9.53 11.05 -4.19
N TYR A 183 -10.78 11.54 -4.28
CA TYR A 183 -11.19 12.80 -3.64
C TYR A 183 -11.06 12.75 -2.11
N TYR A 184 -11.54 11.64 -1.49
CA TYR A 184 -11.56 11.51 -0.03
C TYR A 184 -10.25 10.96 0.55
N SER A 185 -9.28 10.58 -0.27
CA SER A 185 -8.02 9.99 0.20
C SER A 185 -7.27 10.82 1.25
N PRO A 186 -7.20 12.18 1.22
CA PRO A 186 -6.52 12.96 2.25
C PRO A 186 -7.14 12.80 3.66
N PHE A 187 -8.40 12.38 3.72
CA PHE A 187 -9.17 12.21 4.96
C PHE A 187 -9.24 10.75 5.42
N ILE A 188 -8.88 9.82 4.53
CA ILE A 188 -8.81 8.38 4.78
C ILE A 188 -7.42 7.97 5.28
N VAL A 189 -6.35 8.47 4.65
CA VAL A 189 -4.97 8.04 4.94
C VAL A 189 -4.47 8.29 6.36
N PRO A 190 -4.97 9.30 7.15
CA PRO A 190 -4.54 9.50 8.53
C PRO A 190 -4.64 8.27 9.43
N PHE A 191 -5.62 7.40 9.18
CA PHE A 191 -5.80 6.17 9.94
C PHE A 191 -4.66 5.15 9.81
N SER A 192 -3.79 5.32 8.81
CA SER A 192 -2.64 4.43 8.56
C SER A 192 -1.28 5.08 8.83
N PHE A 193 -1.20 6.37 9.14
CA PHE A 193 0.09 7.07 9.23
C PHE A 193 1.10 6.32 10.09
N SER A 194 2.24 5.95 9.50
CA SER A 194 3.29 5.16 10.13
C SER A 194 4.69 5.56 9.67
N SER A 195 4.87 6.81 9.21
CA SER A 195 6.18 7.26 8.70
C SER A 195 6.60 8.61 9.28
N PRO A 196 6.75 8.71 10.64
CA PRO A 196 7.13 9.96 11.31
C PRO A 196 8.63 10.20 11.37
N PHE A 197 9.45 9.39 10.69
CA PHE A 197 10.91 9.47 10.74
C PHE A 197 11.51 9.77 9.38
N PHE A 198 12.67 10.46 9.37
CA PHE A 198 13.46 10.73 8.18
C PHE A 198 14.94 11.00 8.57
N GLY A 199 15.87 10.25 7.98
CA GLY A 199 17.30 10.39 8.26
C GLY A 199 17.65 10.10 9.73
N SER A 200 17.07 9.04 10.29
CA SER A 200 17.27 8.60 11.68
C SER A 200 16.77 9.60 12.73
N LYS A 201 15.83 10.49 12.38
CA LYS A 201 15.28 11.51 13.27
C LYS A 201 13.77 11.60 13.11
N LEU A 202 13.11 12.16 14.10
CA LEU A 202 11.72 12.61 13.96
C LEU A 202 11.64 13.64 12.82
N TRP A 203 10.67 13.42 11.94
CA TRP A 203 10.28 14.38 10.92
C TRP A 203 9.19 15.31 11.49
N SER A 204 8.94 16.44 10.84
CA SER A 204 7.98 17.46 11.29
C SER A 204 6.51 17.10 11.09
N GLY A 205 6.20 15.90 10.63
CA GLY A 205 4.83 15.41 10.39
C GLY A 205 4.67 13.96 10.81
N LEU A 206 3.51 13.39 10.52
CA LEU A 206 3.12 12.03 10.89
C LEU A 206 3.26 11.02 9.75
N SER A 207 3.26 11.49 8.47
CA SER A 207 3.46 10.64 7.31
C SER A 207 4.36 11.28 6.26
N LYS A 208 5.64 10.89 6.28
CA LYS A 208 6.59 11.29 5.23
C LYS A 208 6.19 10.71 3.87
N ARG A 209 5.62 9.49 3.83
CA ARG A 209 5.13 8.86 2.61
C ARG A 209 3.98 9.66 1.98
N THR A 210 2.97 10.01 2.74
CA THR A 210 1.83 10.81 2.23
C THR A 210 2.29 12.20 1.76
N TYR A 211 3.20 12.84 2.50
CA TYR A 211 3.75 14.14 2.13
C TYR A 211 4.51 14.12 0.79
N GLU A 212 5.30 13.06 0.51
CA GLU A 212 6.15 12.99 -0.67
C GLU A 212 5.51 12.28 -1.86
N ARG A 213 4.71 11.21 -1.63
CA ARG A 213 4.32 10.28 -2.69
C ARG A 213 2.83 10.26 -3.00
N THR A 214 1.95 10.22 -1.99
CA THR A 214 0.55 9.80 -2.18
C THR A 214 -0.22 10.70 -3.17
N TRP A 215 0.04 11.99 -3.18
CA TRP A 215 -0.59 12.94 -4.08
C TRP A 215 -0.09 12.90 -5.55
N ARG A 216 1.00 12.18 -5.83
CA ARG A 216 1.64 12.16 -7.17
C ARG A 216 0.94 11.23 -8.15
N ARG A 217 0.06 10.39 -7.68
CA ARG A 217 -0.73 9.44 -8.47
C ARG A 217 -2.15 9.34 -7.93
N PRO A 218 -3.14 8.86 -8.72
CA PRO A 218 -4.47 8.56 -8.19
C PRO A 218 -4.39 7.67 -6.97
N ALA A 219 -5.25 7.93 -5.97
CA ALA A 219 -5.31 7.10 -4.77
C ALA A 219 -5.91 5.72 -5.06
N ALA A 220 -6.73 5.62 -6.11
CA ALA A 220 -7.31 4.37 -6.59
C ALA A 220 -7.04 4.18 -8.08
N LYS A 221 -6.76 2.94 -8.49
CA LYS A 221 -6.63 2.49 -9.89
C LYS A 221 -7.81 1.58 -10.23
N VAL A 222 -8.25 1.60 -11.49
CA VAL A 222 -9.26 0.69 -12.05
C VAL A 222 -8.64 -0.09 -13.20
N PHE A 223 -8.70 -1.41 -13.16
CA PHE A 223 -8.16 -2.27 -14.19
C PHE A 223 -9.23 -2.59 -15.25
N VAL A 224 -8.92 -2.32 -16.51
CA VAL A 224 -9.83 -2.46 -17.66
C VAL A 224 -9.26 -3.36 -18.75
N SER A 225 -10.12 -3.98 -19.54
CA SER A 225 -9.72 -4.93 -20.58
C SER A 225 -9.23 -4.29 -21.89
N ASP A 226 -9.58 -3.02 -22.13
CA ASP A 226 -9.32 -2.35 -23.39
C ASP A 226 -8.58 -1.03 -23.19
N SER A 227 -7.50 -0.83 -23.98
CA SER A 227 -6.73 0.41 -24.05
C SER A 227 -7.42 1.53 -24.85
N SER A 228 -8.54 1.26 -25.52
CA SER A 228 -9.33 2.27 -26.26
C SER A 228 -10.18 3.16 -25.35
N THR A 229 -10.19 2.91 -24.04
CA THR A 229 -10.84 3.77 -23.05
C THR A 229 -10.19 5.15 -23.02
N PRO A 230 -10.97 6.24 -22.78
CA PRO A 230 -10.42 7.59 -22.72
C PRO A 230 -9.25 7.67 -21.76
N ALA A 231 -8.21 8.41 -22.12
CA ALA A 231 -7.05 8.62 -21.29
C ALA A 231 -7.49 9.22 -19.93
N SER A 232 -7.52 8.40 -18.90
CA SER A 232 -7.81 8.79 -17.53
C SER A 232 -6.67 8.29 -16.65
N PRO A 233 -6.16 9.09 -15.73
CA PRO A 233 -5.11 8.65 -14.82
C PRO A 233 -5.56 7.53 -13.87
N LEU A 234 -6.87 7.26 -13.79
CA LEU A 234 -7.46 6.20 -12.97
C LEU A 234 -7.47 4.84 -13.68
N LEU A 235 -7.41 4.80 -15.03
CA LEU A 235 -7.59 3.57 -15.80
C LEU A 235 -6.24 2.94 -16.18
N TYR A 236 -6.12 1.67 -15.87
CA TYR A 236 -4.94 0.85 -16.16
C TYR A 236 -5.35 -0.36 -16.97
N GLN A 237 -4.60 -0.65 -18.03
CA GLN A 237 -4.84 -1.86 -18.78
C GLN A 237 -4.50 -3.09 -17.95
N SER A 238 -5.48 -3.98 -17.79
CA SER A 238 -5.27 -5.28 -17.17
C SER A 238 -4.41 -6.17 -18.06
N LYS A 239 -3.39 -6.79 -17.50
CA LYS A 239 -2.57 -7.82 -18.15
C LYS A 239 -3.12 -9.22 -17.92
N ASN A 240 -4.02 -9.36 -16.97
CA ASN A 240 -4.66 -10.61 -16.60
C ASN A 240 -6.18 -10.43 -16.61
N PRO A 241 -6.95 -11.27 -17.34
CA PRO A 241 -8.41 -11.14 -17.39
C PRO A 241 -9.10 -11.23 -16.02
N TYR A 242 -8.47 -11.85 -15.02
CA TYR A 242 -8.99 -11.91 -13.65
C TYR A 242 -8.95 -10.58 -12.90
N GLU A 243 -8.22 -9.57 -13.42
CA GLU A 243 -8.13 -8.24 -12.81
C GLU A 243 -9.15 -7.24 -13.35
N VAL A 244 -9.81 -7.55 -14.45
CA VAL A 244 -10.77 -6.62 -15.08
C VAL A 244 -11.90 -6.29 -14.10
N GLY A 245 -12.14 -4.99 -13.89
CA GLY A 245 -13.12 -4.47 -12.92
C GLY A 245 -12.59 -4.37 -11.47
N ARG A 246 -11.31 -4.65 -11.23
CA ARG A 246 -10.68 -4.49 -9.92
C ARG A 246 -10.39 -3.01 -9.65
N ILE A 247 -10.71 -2.57 -8.44
CA ILE A 247 -10.28 -1.30 -7.86
C ILE A 247 -9.10 -1.60 -6.93
N GLU A 248 -8.02 -0.85 -7.06
CA GLU A 248 -6.83 -0.95 -6.22
C GLU A 248 -6.59 0.37 -5.50
N PHE A 249 -6.82 0.43 -4.19
CA PHE A 249 -6.55 1.61 -3.37
C PHE A 249 -5.14 1.55 -2.80
N LYS A 250 -4.31 2.55 -3.13
CA LYS A 250 -2.85 2.57 -2.90
C LYS A 250 -2.35 3.72 -2.01
N ALA A 251 -3.24 4.35 -1.24
CA ALA A 251 -2.89 5.61 -0.56
C ALA A 251 -2.34 5.43 0.86
N PHE A 252 -2.62 4.32 1.54
CA PHE A 252 -2.22 4.10 2.93
C PHE A 252 -0.71 3.95 3.12
N ASP A 253 -0.20 4.40 4.28
CA ASP A 253 1.08 3.98 4.83
C ASP A 253 1.01 2.50 5.24
N ALA A 254 2.16 1.84 5.42
CA ALA A 254 2.23 0.47 5.91
C ALA A 254 1.54 0.32 7.28
N PHE A 255 0.70 -0.69 7.42
CA PHE A 255 -0.01 -0.93 8.67
C PHE A 255 0.89 -1.53 9.75
N ILE A 256 0.89 -0.93 10.93
CA ILE A 256 1.64 -1.44 12.11
C ILE A 256 0.80 -2.38 12.99
N SER A 257 -0.48 -2.58 12.65
CA SER A 257 -1.42 -3.43 13.38
C SER A 257 -2.40 -4.10 12.42
N LYS A 258 -2.70 -5.39 12.64
CA LYS A 258 -3.71 -6.13 11.87
C LYS A 258 -5.12 -5.61 12.11
N ASP A 259 -5.42 -5.15 13.31
CA ASP A 259 -6.74 -4.58 13.64
C ASP A 259 -6.96 -3.27 12.87
N ILE A 260 -5.94 -2.40 12.79
CA ILE A 260 -6.01 -1.17 12.01
C ILE A 260 -6.08 -1.51 10.51
N MET A 261 -5.31 -2.48 10.01
CA MET A 261 -5.40 -2.97 8.63
C MET A 261 -6.82 -3.41 8.31
N THR A 262 -7.40 -4.26 9.15
CA THR A 262 -8.78 -4.77 8.99
C THR A 262 -9.78 -3.61 8.96
N ALA A 263 -9.69 -2.71 9.93
CA ALA A 263 -10.57 -1.55 10.02
C ALA A 263 -10.46 -0.61 8.81
N CYS A 264 -9.24 -0.36 8.31
CA CYS A 264 -9.02 0.44 7.11
C CYS A 264 -9.55 -0.24 5.84
N CYS A 265 -9.46 -1.57 5.73
CA CYS A 265 -10.11 -2.31 4.63
C CYS A 265 -11.62 -2.14 4.67
N TYR A 266 -12.27 -2.24 5.84
CA TYR A 266 -13.71 -1.99 5.99
C TYR A 266 -14.06 -0.52 5.73
N LEU A 267 -13.23 0.45 6.10
CA LEU A 267 -13.41 1.85 5.76
C LEU A 267 -13.44 2.05 4.24
N VAL A 268 -12.45 1.50 3.51
CA VAL A 268 -12.42 1.59 2.04
C VAL A 268 -13.63 0.90 1.42
N LEU A 269 -14.01 -0.29 1.90
CA LEU A 269 -15.20 -0.99 1.44
C LEU A 269 -16.48 -0.15 1.66
N GLY A 270 -16.63 0.43 2.84
CA GLY A 270 -17.75 1.31 3.16
C GLY A 270 -17.84 2.52 2.24
N VAL A 271 -16.68 3.18 1.97
CA VAL A 271 -16.62 4.29 1.00
C VAL A 271 -16.97 3.81 -0.42
N CYS A 272 -16.54 2.61 -0.83
CA CYS A 272 -16.95 2.04 -2.12
C CYS A 272 -18.46 1.88 -2.24
N LEU A 273 -19.11 1.37 -1.20
CA LEU A 273 -20.54 1.09 -1.16
C LEU A 273 -21.42 2.33 -0.89
N ASP A 274 -20.85 3.39 -0.35
CA ASP A 274 -21.56 4.62 -0.03
C ASP A 274 -22.07 5.33 -1.29
N THR A 275 -23.29 5.87 -1.22
CA THR A 275 -23.95 6.59 -2.31
C THR A 275 -24.23 8.06 -2.01
N GLU A 276 -23.82 8.55 -0.83
CA GLU A 276 -24.13 9.89 -0.35
C GLU A 276 -22.91 10.84 -0.40
N LEU A 277 -21.68 10.30 -0.32
CA LEU A 277 -20.45 11.07 -0.53
C LEU A 277 -20.35 11.53 -1.99
N ASP A 278 -20.39 12.83 -2.23
CA ASP A 278 -20.52 13.47 -3.54
C ASP A 278 -19.18 13.90 -4.19
N GLY A 279 -18.10 13.99 -3.40
CA GLY A 279 -16.79 14.40 -3.87
C GLY A 279 -16.19 13.43 -4.90
N ARG A 280 -15.70 13.97 -6.04
CA ARG A 280 -15.06 13.19 -7.12
C ARG A 280 -13.82 13.91 -7.62
N ALA A 281 -12.71 13.15 -7.82
CA ALA A 281 -11.47 13.68 -8.39
C ALA A 281 -10.75 12.60 -9.22
N ASP A 282 -10.16 12.99 -10.33
CA ASP A 282 -9.28 12.13 -11.13
C ASP A 282 -7.85 12.13 -10.59
N THR A 283 -7.46 13.16 -9.84
CA THR A 283 -6.13 13.32 -9.22
C THR A 283 -6.27 13.77 -7.78
N PRO A 284 -5.38 13.31 -6.88
CA PRO A 284 -5.41 13.73 -5.48
C PRO A 284 -5.05 15.21 -5.30
N ASP A 285 -5.62 15.85 -4.30
CA ASP A 285 -5.25 17.21 -3.90
C ASP A 285 -3.91 17.16 -3.12
N LYS A 286 -2.89 17.79 -3.68
CA LYS A 286 -1.54 17.84 -3.10
C LYS A 286 -1.52 18.56 -1.76
N GLU A 287 -2.15 19.74 -1.68
CA GLU A 287 -2.09 20.59 -0.49
C GLU A 287 -2.82 19.93 0.68
N LEU A 288 -3.98 19.30 0.40
CA LEU A 288 -4.72 18.55 1.40
C LEU A 288 -3.93 17.33 1.91
N HIS A 289 -3.27 16.58 1.02
CA HIS A 289 -2.42 15.45 1.45
C HIS A 289 -1.24 15.93 2.29
N GLN A 290 -0.56 17.00 1.88
CA GLN A 290 0.59 17.53 2.63
C GLN A 290 0.18 18.08 4.00
N ARG A 291 -0.96 18.78 4.07
CA ARG A 291 -1.53 19.27 5.32
C ARG A 291 -1.94 18.10 6.23
N SER A 292 -2.65 17.13 5.69
CA SER A 292 -3.00 15.91 6.42
C SER A 292 -1.77 15.20 6.97
N ALA A 293 -0.71 15.07 6.18
CA ALA A 293 0.52 14.40 6.58
C ALA A 293 1.27 15.10 7.72
N ILE A 294 1.14 16.43 7.84
CA ILE A 294 1.79 17.23 8.89
C ILE A 294 0.87 17.38 10.10
N ASP A 295 -0.31 17.96 9.89
CA ASP A 295 -1.21 18.40 10.95
C ASP A 295 -2.24 17.34 11.35
N CYS A 296 -2.54 16.41 10.42
CA CYS A 296 -3.50 15.34 10.63
C CYS A 296 -4.84 15.90 11.17
N TRP A 297 -5.34 15.35 12.26
CA TRP A 297 -6.58 15.76 12.94
C TRP A 297 -6.43 16.99 13.83
N ASN A 298 -5.24 17.59 13.95
CA ASN A 298 -5.08 18.94 14.49
C ASN A 298 -5.61 19.99 13.51
N ASP A 299 -5.59 19.71 12.20
CA ASP A 299 -6.37 20.49 11.22
C ASP A 299 -7.86 20.17 11.35
N LYS A 300 -8.64 21.19 11.68
CA LYS A 300 -10.07 21.06 11.94
C LYS A 300 -10.85 20.50 10.73
N ASN A 301 -10.48 20.91 9.53
CA ASN A 301 -11.15 20.44 8.32
C ASN A 301 -10.86 18.95 8.08
N THR A 302 -9.60 18.54 8.20
CA THR A 302 -9.20 17.14 8.08
C THR A 302 -9.95 16.27 9.09
N LYS A 303 -10.06 16.72 10.34
CA LYS A 303 -10.80 15.99 11.39
C LYS A 303 -12.29 15.83 11.06
N ILE A 304 -12.96 16.91 10.67
CA ILE A 304 -14.40 16.91 10.32
C ILE A 304 -14.63 15.97 9.13
N MET A 305 -13.82 16.08 8.09
CA MET A 305 -13.99 15.28 6.89
C MET A 305 -13.66 13.79 7.15
N SER A 306 -12.63 13.47 7.96
CA SER A 306 -12.36 12.08 8.37
C SER A 306 -13.54 11.49 9.14
N SER A 307 -14.15 12.27 10.06
CA SER A 307 -15.35 11.85 10.80
C SER A 307 -16.54 11.61 9.88
N SER A 308 -16.76 12.51 8.91
CA SER A 308 -17.82 12.37 7.92
C SER A 308 -17.65 11.11 7.08
N VAL A 309 -16.46 10.89 6.53
CA VAL A 309 -16.15 9.70 5.71
C VAL A 309 -16.35 8.40 6.53
N LEU A 310 -15.90 8.39 7.78
CA LEU A 310 -16.07 7.23 8.66
C LEU A 310 -17.55 6.91 8.93
N SER A 311 -18.35 7.95 9.22
CA SER A 311 -19.80 7.81 9.46
C SER A 311 -20.55 7.32 8.22
N HIS A 312 -20.21 7.85 7.03
CA HIS A 312 -20.82 7.39 5.77
C HIS A 312 -20.42 5.95 5.45
N ALA A 313 -19.16 5.57 5.67
CA ALA A 313 -18.70 4.20 5.48
C ALA A 313 -19.44 3.22 6.41
N ASP A 314 -19.61 3.55 7.69
CA ASP A 314 -20.35 2.74 8.67
C ASP A 314 -21.82 2.56 8.22
N SER A 315 -22.48 3.65 7.84
CA SER A 315 -23.86 3.63 7.33
C SER A 315 -24.00 2.78 6.08
N ALA A 316 -23.06 2.85 5.15
CA ALA A 316 -23.07 2.07 3.92
C ALA A 316 -22.89 0.58 4.18
N LEU A 317 -21.96 0.20 5.09
CA LEU A 317 -21.76 -1.19 5.50
C LEU A 317 -23.02 -1.75 6.17
N ALA A 318 -23.66 -0.98 7.04
CA ALA A 318 -24.93 -1.37 7.68
C ALA A 318 -26.04 -1.59 6.66
N LYS A 319 -26.22 -0.68 5.68
CA LYS A 319 -27.18 -0.81 4.57
C LYS A 319 -26.91 -2.06 3.72
N ALA A 320 -25.64 -2.42 3.55
CA ALA A 320 -25.22 -3.63 2.82
C ALA A 320 -25.30 -4.92 3.66
N ASN A 321 -25.75 -4.86 4.91
CA ASN A 321 -25.81 -5.97 5.87
C ASN A 321 -24.41 -6.58 6.19
N ILE A 322 -23.35 -5.78 6.18
CA ILE A 322 -21.99 -6.15 6.56
C ILE A 322 -21.78 -5.75 8.03
N SER A 323 -22.42 -6.50 8.95
CA SER A 323 -22.50 -6.17 10.38
C SER A 323 -21.15 -6.11 11.10
N GLN A 324 -20.15 -6.89 10.65
CA GLN A 324 -18.79 -6.88 11.19
C GLN A 324 -18.08 -5.54 10.98
N GLY A 325 -18.48 -4.76 9.97
CA GLY A 325 -17.87 -3.47 9.62
C GLY A 325 -17.95 -2.46 10.78
N ALA A 326 -19.12 -2.30 11.39
CA ALA A 326 -19.32 -1.34 12.49
C ALA A 326 -18.40 -1.62 13.71
N GLU A 327 -18.24 -2.90 14.10
CA GLU A 327 -17.34 -3.29 15.18
C GLU A 327 -15.88 -2.94 14.84
N LYS A 328 -15.46 -3.21 13.60
CA LYS A 328 -14.07 -2.94 13.15
C LYS A 328 -13.81 -1.44 13.02
N LEU A 329 -14.78 -0.65 12.54
CA LEU A 329 -14.64 0.80 12.41
C LEU A 329 -14.56 1.52 13.77
N ALA A 330 -15.01 0.91 14.87
CA ALA A 330 -14.92 1.49 16.21
C ALA A 330 -13.49 1.82 16.63
N ILE A 331 -12.47 1.06 16.15
CA ILE A 331 -11.07 1.38 16.42
C ILE A 331 -10.66 2.69 15.76
N LEU A 332 -11.11 2.93 14.53
CA LEU A 332 -10.81 4.17 13.79
C LEU A 332 -11.52 5.37 14.42
N GLN A 333 -12.75 5.17 14.93
CA GLN A 333 -13.46 6.21 15.67
C GLN A 333 -12.71 6.58 16.96
N SER A 334 -12.24 5.58 17.70
CA SER A 334 -11.43 5.81 18.91
C SER A 334 -10.12 6.56 18.62
N MET A 335 -9.45 6.25 17.50
CA MET A 335 -8.25 6.97 17.04
C MET A 335 -8.56 8.44 16.75
N LEU A 336 -9.67 8.69 16.04
CA LEU A 336 -10.12 10.04 15.69
C LEU A 336 -10.49 10.87 16.92
N ASP A 337 -11.21 10.27 17.88
CA ASP A 337 -11.65 10.92 19.12
C ASP A 337 -10.46 11.27 20.02
N SER A 338 -9.50 10.36 20.15
CA SER A 338 -8.29 10.56 20.93
C SER A 338 -7.20 11.38 20.21
N ASN A 339 -7.39 11.67 18.93
CA ASN A 339 -6.42 12.36 18.07
C ASN A 339 -5.07 11.60 17.96
N LEU A 340 -5.10 10.26 18.04
CA LEU A 340 -3.92 9.39 18.01
C LEU A 340 -3.88 8.58 16.72
N THR A 341 -2.73 8.63 16.03
CA THR A 341 -2.43 7.83 14.83
C THR A 341 -1.43 6.73 15.15
N PRO A 342 -1.24 5.74 14.27
CA PRO A 342 -0.16 4.76 14.43
C PRO A 342 1.23 5.42 14.54
N SER A 343 1.46 6.55 13.85
CA SER A 343 2.68 7.35 14.02
C SER A 343 2.87 7.88 15.43
N SER A 344 1.79 8.22 16.15
CA SER A 344 1.88 8.67 17.55
C SER A 344 2.46 7.56 18.43
N GLN A 345 2.07 6.31 18.19
CA GLN A 345 2.61 5.14 18.91
C GLN A 345 4.08 4.90 18.58
N LEU A 346 4.47 5.03 17.29
CA LEU A 346 5.86 4.90 16.89
C LEU A 346 6.75 5.99 17.50
N ILE A 347 6.26 7.23 17.57
CA ILE A 347 6.97 8.36 18.18
C ILE A 347 7.18 8.11 19.67
N GLU A 348 6.13 7.72 20.39
CA GLU A 348 6.19 7.41 21.80
C GLU A 348 7.16 6.25 22.08
N SER A 349 7.06 5.16 21.35
CA SER A 349 7.98 4.02 21.44
C SER A 349 9.44 4.45 21.22
N PHE A 350 9.70 5.24 20.19
CA PHE A 350 11.05 5.73 19.87
C PHE A 350 11.61 6.62 20.99
N GLN A 351 10.81 7.51 21.55
CA GLN A 351 11.22 8.35 22.68
C GLN A 351 11.58 7.56 23.95
N GLN A 352 11.01 6.34 24.07
CA GLN A 352 11.32 5.39 25.14
C GLN A 352 12.47 4.43 24.80
N GLY A 353 13.21 4.69 23.71
CA GLY A 353 14.35 3.88 23.27
C GLY A 353 13.97 2.71 22.33
N GLY A 354 12.74 2.69 21.83
CA GLY A 354 12.28 1.71 20.84
C GLY A 354 12.78 2.00 19.41
N LYS A 355 12.30 1.21 18.47
CA LYS A 355 12.71 1.29 17.05
C LYS A 355 11.89 2.34 16.28
N MET A 356 12.41 2.78 15.13
CA MET A 356 11.74 3.70 14.19
C MET A 356 10.75 2.99 13.25
N TYR A 357 10.40 1.76 13.53
CA TYR A 357 9.47 0.89 12.79
C TYR A 357 8.77 -0.05 13.77
N SER A 358 7.69 -0.68 13.32
CA SER A 358 7.01 -1.73 14.09
C SER A 358 7.46 -3.10 13.58
N PRO A 359 8.05 -3.97 14.43
CA PRO A 359 8.25 -5.37 14.07
C PRO A 359 6.92 -6.04 13.76
N VAL A 360 6.91 -6.92 12.76
CA VAL A 360 5.72 -7.75 12.45
C VAL A 360 5.68 -8.92 13.43
N THR A 361 4.64 -8.98 14.23
CA THR A 361 4.43 -10.02 15.28
C THR A 361 3.57 -11.17 14.79
#